data_307a1ec09a3bc4af0bc8724eb270820e
#
_entry.id   307a1ec09a3bc4af0bc8724eb270820e
#
_cell.length_a   1.000
_cell.length_b   1.000
_cell.length_c   1.000
_cell.angle_alpha   90.00
_cell.angle_beta   90.00
_cell.angle_gamma   90.00
#
_symmetry.space_group_name_H-M   'P 1'
#
loop_
_entity.id
_entity.type
_entity.pdbx_description
1 polymer ?
#
loop_
_entity_poly.entity_id
_entity_poly.type
_entity_poly.pdbx_seq_one_letter_code
_entity_poly.pdbx_strand_id
1 'polypeptide(L)'
;MNKILSLLNYKQKKIAIIIGALILCLSAFELLIFSLIQPIIIFFSRDDGVDKVKAIGNDFNVNISALEVLILFFIIFIIRSLLYIFVSYLRQKLIKNINDNLSQKIYSKYLNRDFLFFINSSSSSFVSRIIVEIDRFAYKLIDSLFYLLTDIATILVVVSFLFYKYFSAAIIFFLITFLFFGFFYKAYKYIFKELGEKKLFYDQEKIKQLQESFHIIQSIKLDHVENFFISKFKISTEKSSYSTFLASFINELPKNLIEVAMLFIIAVIIGLLFYYFNFPKHEVLSILGLFVFAMFRLLPASNRILHAINNVRYHSASTNVLKKELEDKHLIKKNQDTEENSFVFTNSIEIENLSFSYDNKRSILKNINLKIRKNESIGIKGSSGVGKSTLLNIICYLLHPTKGRVLVDNRDISTIYKNYQKKIGYVPQKIYLIDDSIINNIILGINDREFDYNLFKDVIKKANLEEFLDKLELKENTFVGEKGGKLSGGQQQRIGIARALYKKPEIIIFDEATSALDHNTENEILDTIKNLKGENTIIIVSHKDSALASCDRIFELKNNEIFQIK
;
A
#
# COMPACT_ATOMS: atom_id res chain seq x y z
N MET A 1 8.16 3.63 -18.50
CA MET A 1 8.14 5.01 -17.97
C MET A 1 6.73 5.56 -17.86
N ASN A 2 5.89 5.50 -18.90
CA ASN A 2 4.51 6.02 -18.85
C ASN A 2 3.65 5.42 -17.73
N LYS A 3 3.81 4.13 -17.40
CA LYS A 3 3.09 3.46 -16.29
C LYS A 3 3.46 4.03 -14.92
N ILE A 4 4.72 4.43 -14.72
CA ILE A 4 5.20 5.00 -13.45
C ILE A 4 4.73 6.45 -13.32
N LEU A 5 4.84 7.24 -14.40
CA LEU A 5 4.39 8.63 -14.43
C LEU A 5 2.87 8.78 -14.21
N SER A 6 2.05 7.77 -14.58
CA SER A 6 0.61 7.79 -14.34
C SER A 6 0.23 7.65 -12.86
N LEU A 7 1.13 7.11 -12.02
CA LEU A 7 0.93 6.95 -10.58
C LEU A 7 1.28 8.22 -9.78
N LEU A 8 1.97 9.19 -10.39
CA LEU A 8 2.42 10.42 -9.76
C LEU A 8 1.42 11.58 -9.97
N ASN A 9 1.20 12.36 -8.92
CA ASN A 9 0.41 13.59 -8.99
C ASN A 9 1.17 14.72 -9.72
N TYR A 10 0.45 15.72 -10.22
CA TYR A 10 1.05 16.86 -10.95
C TYR A 10 2.16 17.56 -10.15
N LYS A 11 1.95 17.84 -8.86
CA LYS A 11 2.96 18.43 -7.96
C LYS A 11 4.22 17.57 -7.85
N GLN A 12 4.07 16.26 -7.72
CA GLN A 12 5.18 15.31 -7.63
C GLN A 12 5.99 15.26 -8.93
N LYS A 13 5.33 15.30 -10.08
CA LYS A 13 6.00 15.40 -11.39
C LYS A 13 6.82 16.68 -11.52
N LYS A 14 6.28 17.82 -11.10
CA LYS A 14 7.00 19.11 -11.11
C LYS A 14 8.25 19.06 -10.24
N ILE A 15 8.15 18.51 -9.02
CA ILE A 15 9.31 18.36 -8.13
C ILE A 15 10.34 17.38 -8.72
N ALA A 16 9.90 16.30 -9.36
CA ALA A 16 10.81 15.34 -10.02
C ALA A 16 11.60 16.02 -11.17
N ILE A 17 10.97 16.92 -11.94
CA ILE A 17 11.65 17.69 -12.98
C ILE A 17 12.69 18.64 -12.36
N ILE A 18 12.36 19.33 -11.27
CA ILE A 18 13.30 20.20 -10.55
C ILE A 18 14.51 19.42 -10.06
N ILE A 19 14.29 18.23 -9.46
CA ILE A 19 15.38 17.35 -9.04
C ILE A 19 16.22 16.92 -10.25
N GLY A 20 15.61 16.60 -11.39
CA GLY A 20 16.31 16.29 -12.63
C GLY A 20 17.21 17.46 -13.11
N ALA A 21 16.71 18.69 -13.07
CA ALA A 21 17.52 19.88 -13.41
C ALA A 21 18.71 20.08 -12.44
N LEU A 22 18.49 19.87 -11.15
CA LEU A 22 19.58 19.92 -10.14
C LEU A 22 20.61 18.82 -10.34
N ILE A 23 20.22 17.64 -10.78
CA ILE A 23 21.13 16.55 -11.15
C ILE A 23 22.01 16.95 -12.33
N LEU A 24 21.45 17.64 -13.34
CA LEU A 24 22.25 18.16 -14.45
C LEU A 24 23.22 19.25 -13.98
N CYS A 25 22.82 20.09 -13.05
CA CYS A 25 23.73 21.05 -12.40
C CYS A 25 24.88 20.35 -11.67
N LEU A 26 24.57 19.28 -10.91
CA LEU A 26 25.61 18.44 -10.26
C LEU A 26 26.60 17.87 -11.28
N SER A 27 26.14 17.43 -12.44
CA SER A 27 27.01 16.89 -13.49
C SER A 27 27.94 17.95 -14.09
N ALA A 28 27.53 19.23 -14.13
CA ALA A 28 28.41 20.33 -14.54
C ALA A 28 29.56 20.55 -13.55
N PHE A 29 29.30 20.43 -12.23
CA PHE A 29 30.38 20.45 -11.24
C PHE A 29 31.38 19.29 -11.40
N GLU A 30 30.93 18.11 -11.82
CA GLU A 30 31.84 17.01 -12.15
C GLU A 30 32.78 17.37 -13.30
N LEU A 31 32.28 18.06 -14.35
CA LEU A 31 33.13 18.51 -15.45
C LEU A 31 34.20 19.51 -14.98
N LEU A 32 33.85 20.46 -14.11
CA LEU A 32 34.80 21.39 -13.51
C LEU A 32 35.88 20.67 -12.69
N ILE A 33 35.49 19.68 -11.88
CA ILE A 33 36.42 18.87 -11.09
C ILE A 33 37.42 18.15 -12.01
N PHE A 34 36.91 17.51 -13.10
CA PHE A 34 37.76 16.83 -14.07
C PHE A 34 38.73 17.77 -14.80
N SER A 35 38.28 18.99 -15.12
CA SER A 35 39.15 19.99 -15.77
C SER A 35 40.28 20.48 -14.90
N LEU A 36 40.07 20.54 -13.57
CA LEU A 36 41.12 20.98 -12.61
C LEU A 36 42.11 19.90 -12.23
N ILE A 37 41.76 18.63 -12.39
CA ILE A 37 42.62 17.53 -11.98
C ILE A 37 43.86 17.42 -12.86
N GLN A 38 43.78 17.70 -14.14
CA GLN A 38 44.90 17.61 -15.06
C GLN A 38 46.03 18.62 -14.73
N PRO A 39 45.77 19.91 -14.48
CA PRO A 39 46.78 20.87 -14.01
C PRO A 39 47.44 20.40 -12.71
N ILE A 40 46.66 19.83 -11.78
CA ILE A 40 47.20 19.31 -10.50
C ILE A 40 48.18 18.16 -10.74
N ILE A 41 47.85 17.19 -11.59
CA ILE A 41 48.72 16.06 -11.92
C ILE A 41 49.99 16.55 -12.62
N ILE A 42 49.92 17.48 -13.57
CA ILE A 42 51.07 18.05 -14.25
C ILE A 42 52.01 18.74 -13.27
N PHE A 43 51.45 19.47 -12.30
CA PHE A 43 52.25 20.12 -11.24
C PHE A 43 53.12 19.14 -10.46
N PHE A 44 52.57 17.99 -10.08
CA PHE A 44 53.31 16.98 -9.30
C PHE A 44 54.17 16.02 -10.13
N SER A 45 53.96 15.93 -11.46
CA SER A 45 54.66 14.96 -12.32
C SER A 45 55.88 15.51 -13.07
N ARG A 46 56.14 16.83 -13.01
CA ARG A 46 57.18 17.51 -13.77
C ARG A 46 58.02 18.45 -12.91
N ASP A 47 59.30 18.50 -13.14
CA ASP A 47 60.21 19.45 -12.49
C ASP A 47 59.90 20.92 -12.92
N ASP A 48 59.42 21.10 -14.16
CA ASP A 48 58.93 22.39 -14.72
C ASP A 48 57.40 22.58 -14.52
N GLY A 49 56.78 21.83 -13.66
CA GLY A 49 55.34 21.81 -13.48
C GLY A 49 54.73 23.14 -13.03
N VAL A 50 55.49 23.93 -12.25
CA VAL A 50 55.07 25.28 -11.82
C VAL A 50 54.92 26.23 -13.02
N ASP A 51 55.86 26.22 -13.97
CA ASP A 51 55.86 27.13 -15.13
C ASP A 51 54.79 26.72 -16.12
N LYS A 52 54.48 25.43 -16.27
CA LYS A 52 53.39 24.97 -17.14
C LYS A 52 52.00 25.27 -16.59
N VAL A 53 51.81 25.18 -15.27
CA VAL A 53 50.55 25.60 -14.65
C VAL A 53 50.32 27.08 -14.81
N LYS A 54 51.38 27.91 -14.71
CA LYS A 54 51.33 29.33 -15.03
C LYS A 54 51.00 29.58 -16.51
N ALA A 55 51.58 28.81 -17.44
CA ALA A 55 51.28 28.91 -18.86
C ALA A 55 49.81 28.64 -19.18
N ILE A 56 49.20 27.62 -18.55
CA ILE A 56 47.76 27.35 -18.67
C ILE A 56 46.93 28.52 -18.08
N GLY A 57 47.37 29.15 -16.99
CA GLY A 57 46.75 30.34 -16.43
C GLY A 57 46.84 31.55 -17.40
N ASN A 58 47.94 31.71 -18.09
CA ASN A 58 48.11 32.79 -19.07
C ASN A 58 47.18 32.67 -20.29
N ASP A 59 46.85 31.44 -20.71
CA ASP A 59 45.83 31.19 -21.74
C ASP A 59 44.44 31.73 -21.35
N PHE A 60 44.18 31.87 -20.04
CA PHE A 60 42.95 32.48 -19.48
C PHE A 60 43.15 33.89 -18.92
N ASN A 61 44.30 34.55 -19.20
CA ASN A 61 44.68 35.87 -18.65
C ASN A 61 44.68 35.95 -17.10
N VAL A 62 44.95 34.83 -16.40
CA VAL A 62 44.95 34.78 -14.95
C VAL A 62 46.27 34.16 -14.45
N ASN A 63 46.99 34.90 -13.64
CA ASN A 63 48.18 34.41 -12.97
C ASN A 63 47.78 33.51 -11.79
N ILE A 64 47.59 32.22 -12.04
CA ILE A 64 47.14 31.26 -11.01
C ILE A 64 48.33 30.45 -10.51
N SER A 65 48.56 30.44 -9.20
CA SER A 65 49.53 29.54 -8.56
C SER A 65 48.94 28.13 -8.41
N ALA A 66 49.81 27.12 -8.35
CA ALA A 66 49.38 25.73 -8.16
C ALA A 66 48.57 25.54 -6.85
N LEU A 67 48.91 26.32 -5.83
CA LEU A 67 48.18 26.29 -4.54
C LEU A 67 46.76 26.84 -4.70
N GLU A 68 46.54 27.86 -5.49
CA GLU A 68 45.22 28.40 -5.80
C GLU A 68 44.37 27.41 -6.59
N VAL A 69 44.94 26.65 -7.52
CA VAL A 69 44.23 25.58 -8.25
C VAL A 69 43.81 24.47 -7.28
N LEU A 70 44.64 24.09 -6.32
CA LEU A 70 44.29 23.12 -5.29
C LEU A 70 43.15 23.63 -4.39
N ILE A 71 43.25 24.87 -3.93
CA ILE A 71 42.20 25.49 -3.11
C ILE A 71 40.85 25.55 -3.90
N LEU A 72 40.87 25.98 -5.14
CA LEU A 72 39.70 26.03 -6.02
C LEU A 72 39.08 24.64 -6.22
N PHE A 73 39.91 23.62 -6.44
CA PHE A 73 39.46 22.24 -6.53
C PHE A 73 38.70 21.79 -5.27
N PHE A 74 39.27 22.05 -4.08
CA PHE A 74 38.62 21.71 -2.82
C PHE A 74 37.31 22.50 -2.61
N ILE A 75 37.29 23.80 -2.93
CA ILE A 75 36.08 24.62 -2.83
C ILE A 75 34.95 24.06 -3.73
N ILE A 76 35.28 23.79 -4.99
CA ILE A 76 34.29 23.22 -5.95
C ILE A 76 33.80 21.85 -5.47
N PHE A 77 34.71 21.01 -4.93
CA PHE A 77 34.36 19.70 -4.39
C PHE A 77 33.41 19.80 -3.19
N ILE A 78 33.65 20.76 -2.28
CA ILE A 78 32.78 21.03 -1.13
C ILE A 78 31.39 21.51 -1.61
N ILE A 79 31.34 22.49 -2.51
CA ILE A 79 30.07 23.01 -3.05
C ILE A 79 29.27 21.89 -3.72
N ARG A 80 29.93 21.09 -4.56
CA ARG A 80 29.32 19.92 -5.21
C ARG A 80 28.76 18.92 -4.18
N SER A 81 29.51 18.67 -3.10
CA SER A 81 29.08 17.73 -2.04
C SER A 81 27.87 18.25 -1.26
N LEU A 82 27.85 19.54 -0.94
CA LEU A 82 26.70 20.18 -0.29
C LEU A 82 25.46 20.16 -1.21
N LEU A 83 25.64 20.44 -2.49
CA LEU A 83 24.56 20.36 -3.47
C LEU A 83 24.02 18.93 -3.61
N TYR A 84 24.91 17.92 -3.60
CA TYR A 84 24.51 16.51 -3.63
C TYR A 84 23.67 16.11 -2.40
N ILE A 85 24.06 16.57 -1.20
CA ILE A 85 23.29 16.34 0.03
C ILE A 85 21.91 16.99 -0.09
N PHE A 86 21.83 18.23 -0.59
CA PHE A 86 20.57 18.94 -0.79
C PHE A 86 19.65 18.22 -1.79
N VAL A 87 20.19 17.79 -2.95
CA VAL A 87 19.44 17.02 -3.95
C VAL A 87 18.97 15.69 -3.37
N SER A 88 19.80 15.00 -2.59
CA SER A 88 19.44 13.77 -1.91
C SER A 88 18.28 13.97 -0.92
N TYR A 89 18.32 15.05 -0.14
CA TYR A 89 17.20 15.42 0.76
C TYR A 89 15.90 15.64 0.01
N LEU A 90 15.92 16.43 -1.08
CA LEU A 90 14.73 16.69 -1.89
C LEU A 90 14.16 15.39 -2.51
N ARG A 91 15.04 14.53 -2.99
CA ARG A 91 14.70 13.22 -3.53
C ARG A 91 13.98 12.35 -2.49
N GLN A 92 14.56 12.19 -1.29
CA GLN A 92 13.96 11.39 -0.23
C GLN A 92 12.63 11.99 0.25
N LYS A 93 12.53 13.31 0.33
CA LYS A 93 11.28 14.01 0.65
C LYS A 93 10.19 13.76 -0.41
N LEU A 94 10.55 13.75 -1.69
CA LEU A 94 9.63 13.41 -2.78
C LEU A 94 9.15 11.97 -2.67
N ILE A 95 10.07 11.02 -2.43
CA ILE A 95 9.76 9.58 -2.28
C ILE A 95 8.80 9.36 -1.10
N LYS A 96 9.06 9.97 0.05
CA LYS A 96 8.14 9.97 1.19
C LYS A 96 6.76 10.47 0.79
N ASN A 97 6.67 11.62 0.13
CA ASN A 97 5.39 12.20 -0.29
C ASN A 97 4.64 11.31 -1.30
N ILE A 98 5.35 10.55 -2.14
CA ILE A 98 4.75 9.57 -3.05
C ILE A 98 4.16 8.41 -2.25
N ASN A 99 4.92 7.87 -1.30
CA ASN A 99 4.47 6.79 -0.42
C ASN A 99 3.20 7.19 0.34
N ASP A 100 3.25 8.31 1.08
CA ASP A 100 2.13 8.81 1.89
C ASP A 100 0.86 9.01 1.04
N ASN A 101 0.99 9.66 -0.11
CA ASN A 101 -0.14 9.91 -1.01
C ASN A 101 -0.74 8.64 -1.60
N LEU A 102 0.10 7.68 -2.02
CA LEU A 102 -0.39 6.42 -2.59
C LEU A 102 -1.07 5.57 -1.52
N SER A 103 -0.49 5.49 -0.32
CA SER A 103 -1.06 4.75 0.80
C SER A 103 -2.44 5.29 1.18
N GLN A 104 -2.57 6.60 1.36
CA GLN A 104 -3.84 7.24 1.66
C GLN A 104 -4.86 7.06 0.52
N LYS A 105 -4.43 7.22 -0.73
CA LYS A 105 -5.30 7.09 -1.91
C LYS A 105 -5.81 5.66 -2.08
N ILE A 106 -4.95 4.65 -1.92
CA ILE A 106 -5.36 3.24 -2.06
C ILE A 106 -6.23 2.82 -0.88
N TYR A 107 -5.87 3.22 0.35
CA TYR A 107 -6.68 2.95 1.54
C TYR A 107 -8.08 3.57 1.43
N SER A 108 -8.16 4.86 1.10
CA SER A 108 -9.43 5.55 0.85
C SER A 108 -10.23 4.87 -0.28
N LYS A 109 -9.55 4.45 -1.35
CA LYS A 109 -10.20 3.73 -2.45
C LYS A 109 -10.78 2.40 -1.99
N TYR A 110 -10.08 1.63 -1.16
CA TYR A 110 -10.62 0.37 -0.62
C TYR A 110 -11.84 0.64 0.25
N LEU A 111 -11.77 1.56 1.21
CA LEU A 111 -12.92 1.85 2.07
C LEU A 111 -14.18 2.32 1.31
N ASN A 112 -14.01 2.89 0.12
CA ASN A 112 -15.10 3.32 -0.75
C ASN A 112 -15.49 2.28 -1.83
N ARG A 113 -15.03 1.03 -1.72
CA ARG A 113 -15.44 -0.06 -2.61
C ARG A 113 -16.77 -0.67 -2.19
N ASP A 114 -17.45 -1.26 -3.16
CA ASP A 114 -18.66 -2.03 -2.92
C ASP A 114 -18.40 -3.20 -1.97
N PHE A 115 -19.36 -3.53 -1.13
CA PHE A 115 -19.26 -4.62 -0.15
C PHE A 115 -18.96 -5.97 -0.80
N LEU A 116 -19.50 -6.22 -2.00
CA LEU A 116 -19.23 -7.43 -2.79
C LEU A 116 -17.73 -7.62 -3.09
N PHE A 117 -16.98 -6.54 -3.25
CA PHE A 117 -15.52 -6.61 -3.45
C PHE A 117 -14.82 -7.23 -2.24
N PHE A 118 -15.24 -6.90 -1.02
CA PHE A 118 -14.64 -7.44 0.21
C PHE A 118 -15.00 -8.92 0.43
N ILE A 119 -16.21 -9.34 0.02
CA ILE A 119 -16.62 -10.76 0.07
C ILE A 119 -15.72 -11.61 -0.82
N ASN A 120 -15.34 -11.12 -1.99
CA ASN A 120 -14.57 -11.85 -3.00
C ASN A 120 -13.04 -11.67 -2.88
N SER A 121 -12.55 -10.91 -1.90
CA SER A 121 -11.14 -10.58 -1.76
C SER A 121 -10.59 -10.94 -0.39
N SER A 122 -9.29 -11.29 -0.32
CA SER A 122 -8.65 -11.57 0.96
C SER A 122 -8.09 -10.30 1.61
N SER A 123 -8.29 -10.12 2.91
CA SER A 123 -7.73 -9.01 3.69
C SER A 123 -6.21 -8.98 3.66
N SER A 124 -5.55 -10.14 3.59
CA SER A 124 -4.10 -10.27 3.46
C SER A 124 -3.56 -9.58 2.21
N SER A 125 -4.31 -9.63 1.10
CA SER A 125 -3.91 -8.96 -0.14
C SER A 125 -3.96 -7.44 -0.03
N PHE A 126 -4.93 -6.88 0.69
CA PHE A 126 -5.03 -5.43 0.94
C PHE A 126 -3.87 -4.93 1.80
N VAL A 127 -3.58 -5.65 2.90
CA VAL A 127 -2.46 -5.35 3.79
C VAL A 127 -1.14 -5.39 3.02
N SER A 128 -0.90 -6.45 2.25
CA SER A 128 0.31 -6.57 1.41
C SER A 128 0.46 -5.41 0.42
N ARG A 129 -0.61 -5.01 -0.25
CA ARG A 129 -0.57 -3.92 -1.25
C ARG A 129 -0.28 -2.57 -0.63
N ILE A 130 -0.87 -2.26 0.53
CA ILE A 130 -0.68 -0.96 1.20
C ILE A 130 0.69 -0.89 1.87
N ILE A 131 1.12 -1.92 2.60
CA ILE A 131 2.34 -1.87 3.41
C ILE A 131 3.56 -2.24 2.58
N VAL A 132 3.49 -3.29 1.75
CA VAL A 132 4.68 -3.84 1.09
C VAL A 132 4.86 -3.29 -0.33
N GLU A 133 3.79 -3.30 -1.15
CA GLU A 133 3.94 -2.97 -2.56
C GLU A 133 4.14 -1.47 -2.82
N ILE A 134 3.52 -0.61 -2.01
CA ILE A 134 3.73 0.85 -2.10
C ILE A 134 5.17 1.19 -1.70
N ASP A 135 5.69 0.59 -0.61
CA ASP A 135 7.07 0.81 -0.17
C ASP A 135 8.07 0.37 -1.24
N ARG A 136 7.86 -0.78 -1.87
CA ARG A 136 8.69 -1.25 -2.98
C ARG A 136 8.67 -0.30 -4.16
N PHE A 137 7.49 0.20 -4.51
CA PHE A 137 7.34 1.16 -5.58
C PHE A 137 8.04 2.49 -5.26
N ALA A 138 7.79 3.07 -4.09
CA ALA A 138 8.34 4.38 -3.73
C ALA A 138 9.84 4.32 -3.42
N TYR A 139 10.26 3.51 -2.43
CA TYR A 139 11.63 3.50 -1.91
C TYR A 139 12.61 2.64 -2.71
N LYS A 140 12.14 1.69 -3.51
CA LYS A 140 13.04 0.85 -4.31
C LYS A 140 13.03 1.22 -5.78
N LEU A 141 11.85 1.33 -6.39
CA LEU A 141 11.74 1.58 -7.83
C LEU A 141 11.96 3.05 -8.18
N ILE A 142 11.26 3.99 -7.54
CA ILE A 142 11.40 5.43 -7.83
C ILE A 142 12.81 5.92 -7.47
N ASP A 143 13.33 5.52 -6.30
CA ASP A 143 14.69 5.87 -5.89
C ASP A 143 15.74 5.39 -6.90
N SER A 144 15.60 4.15 -7.40
CA SER A 144 16.48 3.60 -8.45
C SER A 144 16.44 4.41 -9.74
N LEU A 145 15.30 4.97 -10.13
CA LEU A 145 15.21 5.83 -11.32
C LEU A 145 15.99 7.13 -11.16
N PHE A 146 15.98 7.73 -9.97
CA PHE A 146 16.80 8.92 -9.70
C PHE A 146 18.30 8.60 -9.67
N TYR A 147 18.70 7.45 -9.14
CA TYR A 147 20.10 6.99 -9.25
C TYR A 147 20.51 6.79 -10.72
N LEU A 148 19.66 6.18 -11.54
CA LEU A 148 19.92 6.05 -12.98
C LEU A 148 20.17 7.40 -13.65
N LEU A 149 19.33 8.41 -13.38
CA LEU A 149 19.49 9.74 -13.94
C LEU A 149 20.80 10.39 -13.50
N THR A 150 21.12 10.32 -12.20
CA THR A 150 22.35 10.90 -11.65
C THR A 150 23.60 10.25 -12.22
N ASP A 151 23.65 8.91 -12.23
CA ASP A 151 24.85 8.19 -12.62
C ASP A 151 25.04 8.18 -14.14
N ILE A 152 23.97 8.16 -14.94
CA ILE A 152 24.06 8.33 -16.39
C ILE A 152 24.61 9.73 -16.72
N ALA A 153 24.11 10.79 -16.07
CA ALA A 153 24.61 12.15 -16.27
C ALA A 153 26.11 12.24 -15.90
N THR A 154 26.52 11.67 -14.78
CA THR A 154 27.94 11.61 -14.36
C THR A 154 28.78 10.87 -15.39
N ILE A 155 28.37 9.70 -15.86
CA ILE A 155 29.10 8.91 -16.87
C ILE A 155 29.23 9.72 -18.16
N LEU A 156 28.14 10.31 -18.65
CA LEU A 156 28.17 11.10 -19.88
C LEU A 156 29.18 12.26 -19.81
N VAL A 157 29.24 12.96 -18.69
CA VAL A 157 30.20 14.06 -18.49
C VAL A 157 31.63 13.55 -18.51
N VAL A 158 31.94 12.51 -17.71
CA VAL A 158 33.28 11.94 -17.62
C VAL A 158 33.73 11.38 -18.97
N VAL A 159 32.85 10.66 -19.65
CA VAL A 159 33.07 10.10 -20.99
C VAL A 159 33.40 11.21 -21.99
N SER A 160 32.53 12.25 -22.07
CA SER A 160 32.72 13.36 -23.01
C SER A 160 34.05 14.08 -22.75
N PHE A 161 34.45 14.28 -21.50
CA PHE A 161 35.73 14.89 -21.14
C PHE A 161 36.92 14.04 -21.58
N LEU A 162 36.86 12.72 -21.37
CA LEU A 162 37.92 11.80 -21.80
C LEU A 162 38.04 11.74 -23.33
N PHE A 163 36.95 11.73 -24.06
CA PHE A 163 36.96 11.76 -25.53
C PHE A 163 37.53 13.08 -26.06
N TYR A 164 37.23 14.19 -25.41
CA TYR A 164 37.77 15.49 -25.80
C TYR A 164 39.30 15.58 -25.64
N LYS A 165 39.83 15.01 -24.55
CA LYS A 165 41.25 15.12 -24.23
C LYS A 165 42.13 13.99 -24.80
N TYR A 166 41.65 12.74 -24.77
CA TYR A 166 42.42 11.54 -25.12
C TYR A 166 41.58 10.55 -25.94
N PHE A 167 41.21 10.96 -27.17
CA PHE A 167 40.27 10.25 -28.03
C PHE A 167 40.60 8.76 -28.22
N SER A 168 41.88 8.42 -28.57
CA SER A 168 42.30 7.04 -28.86
C SER A 168 42.20 6.12 -27.62
N ALA A 169 42.67 6.61 -26.46
CA ALA A 169 42.58 5.83 -25.22
C ALA A 169 41.13 5.70 -24.72
N ALA A 170 40.31 6.75 -24.91
CA ALA A 170 38.93 6.74 -24.55
C ALA A 170 38.12 5.72 -25.36
N ILE A 171 38.35 5.58 -26.67
CA ILE A 171 37.70 4.57 -27.51
C ILE A 171 37.93 3.17 -26.95
N ILE A 172 39.15 2.80 -26.68
CA ILE A 172 39.51 1.45 -26.16
C ILE A 172 38.82 1.21 -24.82
N PHE A 173 38.91 2.19 -23.91
CA PHE A 173 38.28 2.12 -22.60
C PHE A 173 36.77 1.90 -22.69
N PHE A 174 36.08 2.69 -23.53
CA PHE A 174 34.63 2.60 -23.63
C PHE A 174 34.14 1.39 -24.44
N LEU A 175 34.85 0.96 -25.44
CA LEU A 175 34.46 -0.22 -26.22
C LEU A 175 34.44 -1.46 -25.31
N ILE A 176 35.47 -1.67 -24.49
CA ILE A 176 35.56 -2.79 -23.57
C ILE A 176 34.48 -2.69 -22.46
N THR A 177 34.32 -1.52 -21.86
CA THR A 177 33.29 -1.31 -20.83
C THR A 177 31.87 -1.49 -21.39
N PHE A 178 31.58 -1.03 -22.60
CA PHE A 178 30.29 -1.19 -23.25
C PHE A 178 29.94 -2.66 -23.55
N LEU A 179 30.90 -3.42 -24.07
CA LEU A 179 30.73 -4.87 -24.30
C LEU A 179 30.44 -5.62 -23.01
N PHE A 180 31.16 -5.28 -21.94
CA PHE A 180 30.99 -5.87 -20.63
C PHE A 180 29.58 -5.55 -20.05
N PHE A 181 29.15 -4.30 -20.10
CA PHE A 181 27.83 -3.88 -19.67
C PHE A 181 26.70 -4.55 -20.48
N GLY A 182 26.87 -4.63 -21.79
CA GLY A 182 25.91 -5.27 -22.70
C GLY A 182 25.69 -6.75 -22.37
N PHE A 183 26.79 -7.45 -22.03
CA PHE A 183 26.74 -8.84 -21.62
C PHE A 183 25.91 -9.02 -20.33
N PHE A 184 26.19 -8.29 -19.27
CA PHE A 184 25.44 -8.37 -18.01
C PHE A 184 24.00 -7.93 -18.15
N TYR A 185 23.76 -6.86 -18.91
CA TYR A 185 22.40 -6.39 -19.18
C TYR A 185 21.52 -7.48 -19.82
N LYS A 186 22.06 -8.19 -20.82
CA LYS A 186 21.34 -9.25 -21.53
C LYS A 186 21.16 -10.50 -20.66
N ALA A 187 22.21 -10.91 -19.94
CA ALA A 187 22.20 -12.10 -19.07
C ALA A 187 21.17 -11.97 -17.94
N TYR A 188 21.02 -10.78 -17.34
CA TYR A 188 20.21 -10.60 -16.13
C TYR A 188 18.75 -10.17 -16.41
N LYS A 189 18.41 -9.84 -17.65
CA LYS A 189 17.10 -9.27 -18.02
C LYS A 189 15.91 -10.10 -17.53
N TYR A 190 15.93 -11.40 -17.73
CA TYR A 190 14.81 -12.30 -17.40
C TYR A 190 14.85 -12.76 -15.95
N ILE A 191 16.03 -13.00 -15.41
CA ILE A 191 16.24 -13.52 -14.05
C ILE A 191 15.62 -12.60 -12.99
N PHE A 192 15.91 -11.30 -13.04
CA PHE A 192 15.41 -10.36 -12.04
C PHE A 192 13.89 -10.18 -12.08
N LYS A 193 13.28 -10.26 -13.26
CA LYS A 193 11.81 -10.18 -13.37
C LYS A 193 11.15 -11.40 -12.73
N GLU A 194 11.64 -12.60 -13.04
CA GLU A 194 11.11 -13.85 -12.48
C GLU A 194 11.29 -13.92 -10.95
N LEU A 195 12.48 -13.56 -10.45
CA LEU A 195 12.75 -13.50 -9.00
C LEU A 195 11.82 -12.50 -8.30
N GLY A 196 11.56 -11.35 -8.92
CA GLY A 196 10.65 -10.34 -8.37
C GLY A 196 9.20 -10.83 -8.29
N GLU A 197 8.71 -11.54 -9.32
CA GLU A 197 7.37 -12.13 -9.34
C GLU A 197 7.24 -13.25 -8.29
N LYS A 198 8.22 -14.13 -8.19
CA LYS A 198 8.28 -15.17 -7.14
C LYS A 198 8.30 -14.57 -5.74
N LYS A 199 9.12 -13.55 -5.52
CA LYS A 199 9.19 -12.84 -4.24
C LYS A 199 7.84 -12.24 -3.85
N LEU A 200 7.17 -11.56 -4.78
CA LEU A 200 5.85 -10.97 -4.55
C LEU A 200 4.84 -12.04 -4.13
N PHE A 201 4.78 -13.15 -4.86
CA PHE A 201 3.87 -14.25 -4.57
C PHE A 201 4.08 -14.83 -3.17
N TYR A 202 5.33 -15.20 -2.84
CA TYR A 202 5.61 -15.82 -1.53
C TYR A 202 5.50 -14.84 -0.35
N ASP A 203 5.73 -13.54 -0.54
CA ASP A 203 5.50 -12.55 0.52
C ASP A 203 4.00 -12.38 0.81
N GLN A 204 3.13 -12.45 -0.22
CA GLN A 204 1.68 -12.47 -0.02
C GLN A 204 1.23 -13.75 0.71
N GLU A 205 1.79 -14.92 0.32
CA GLU A 205 1.51 -16.19 1.00
C GLU A 205 1.94 -16.16 2.47
N LYS A 206 3.10 -15.59 2.81
CA LYS A 206 3.54 -15.45 4.21
C LYS A 206 2.55 -14.62 5.03
N ILE A 207 2.12 -13.46 4.52
CA ILE A 207 1.16 -12.60 5.21
C ILE A 207 -0.16 -13.35 5.44
N LYS A 208 -0.64 -14.07 4.42
CA LYS A 208 -1.85 -14.88 4.51
C LYS A 208 -1.72 -15.98 5.58
N GLN A 209 -0.63 -16.73 5.56
CA GLN A 209 -0.36 -17.80 6.52
C GLN A 209 -0.28 -17.28 7.96
N LEU A 210 0.34 -16.13 8.19
CA LEU A 210 0.38 -15.51 9.51
C LEU A 210 -1.01 -15.12 9.99
N GLN A 211 -1.81 -14.47 9.14
CA GLN A 211 -3.18 -14.08 9.50
C GLN A 211 -4.06 -15.31 9.78
N GLU A 212 -3.98 -16.35 8.95
CA GLU A 212 -4.71 -17.61 9.16
C GLU A 212 -4.30 -18.28 10.47
N SER A 213 -3.00 -18.44 10.72
CA SER A 213 -2.49 -19.11 11.92
C SER A 213 -2.91 -18.40 13.21
N PHE A 214 -2.75 -17.07 13.28
CA PHE A 214 -3.17 -16.32 14.47
C PHE A 214 -4.69 -16.24 14.62
N HIS A 215 -5.45 -16.36 13.55
CA HIS A 215 -6.90 -16.40 13.63
C HIS A 215 -7.41 -17.70 14.28
N ILE A 216 -6.74 -18.82 14.04
CA ILE A 216 -7.11 -20.15 14.58
C ILE A 216 -6.14 -20.64 15.66
N ILE A 217 -5.46 -19.73 16.36
CA ILE A 217 -4.40 -20.07 17.31
C ILE A 217 -4.87 -21.03 18.42
N GLN A 218 -6.12 -20.89 18.86
CA GLN A 218 -6.71 -21.78 19.86
C GLN A 218 -6.76 -23.23 19.37
N SER A 219 -7.23 -23.46 18.14
CA SER A 219 -7.26 -24.80 17.56
C SER A 219 -5.85 -25.36 17.36
N ILE A 220 -4.91 -24.53 16.89
CA ILE A 220 -3.50 -24.94 16.74
C ILE A 220 -2.94 -25.44 18.08
N LYS A 221 -3.26 -24.75 19.18
CA LYS A 221 -2.79 -25.13 20.53
C LYS A 221 -3.47 -26.35 21.07
N LEU A 222 -4.78 -26.50 20.86
CA LEU A 222 -5.53 -27.64 21.34
C LEU A 222 -5.17 -28.95 20.60
N ASP A 223 -5.00 -28.85 19.28
CA ASP A 223 -4.73 -29.99 18.41
C ASP A 223 -3.22 -30.31 18.31
N HIS A 224 -2.34 -29.52 18.95
CA HIS A 224 -0.88 -29.66 18.94
C HIS A 224 -0.30 -29.73 17.50
N VAL A 225 -0.84 -28.91 16.58
CA VAL A 225 -0.45 -28.93 15.15
C VAL A 225 0.49 -27.79 14.77
N GLU A 226 1.21 -27.21 15.74
CA GLU A 226 2.16 -26.11 15.51
C GLU A 226 3.17 -26.44 14.40
N ASN A 227 3.70 -27.67 14.41
CA ASN A 227 4.71 -28.09 13.44
C ASN A 227 4.20 -28.08 12.00
N PHE A 228 2.91 -28.31 11.77
CA PHE A 228 2.32 -28.20 10.44
C PHE A 228 2.36 -26.75 9.94
N PHE A 229 1.93 -25.79 10.77
CA PHE A 229 1.93 -24.36 10.41
C PHE A 229 3.35 -23.80 10.28
N ILE A 230 4.25 -24.17 11.19
CA ILE A 230 5.68 -23.82 11.13
C ILE A 230 6.30 -24.32 9.82
N SER A 231 6.07 -25.58 9.44
CA SER A 231 6.61 -26.14 8.21
C SER A 231 6.07 -25.47 6.96
N LYS A 232 4.77 -25.16 6.93
CA LYS A 232 4.12 -24.42 5.82
C LYS A 232 4.72 -23.01 5.67
N PHE A 233 4.86 -22.28 6.77
CA PHE A 233 5.45 -20.95 6.79
C PHE A 233 6.94 -20.98 6.42
N LYS A 234 7.70 -22.01 6.88
CA LYS A 234 9.09 -22.23 6.52
C LYS A 234 9.28 -22.33 5.01
N ILE A 235 8.47 -23.13 4.32
CA ILE A 235 8.54 -23.28 2.86
C ILE A 235 8.36 -21.93 2.14
N SER A 236 7.36 -21.14 2.52
CA SER A 236 7.10 -19.83 1.92
C SER A 236 8.22 -18.84 2.23
N THR A 237 8.78 -18.91 3.45
CA THR A 237 9.90 -18.06 3.87
C THR A 237 11.18 -18.40 3.12
N GLU A 238 11.52 -19.70 3.01
CA GLU A 238 12.71 -20.16 2.28
C GLU A 238 12.65 -19.75 0.80
N LYS A 239 11.51 -19.93 0.12
CA LYS A 239 11.35 -19.55 -1.28
C LYS A 239 11.42 -18.04 -1.49
N SER A 240 10.83 -17.25 -0.58
CA SER A 240 10.93 -15.79 -0.60
C SER A 240 12.37 -15.33 -0.36
N SER A 241 13.04 -15.88 0.66
CA SER A 241 14.42 -15.55 1.03
C SER A 241 15.40 -15.98 -0.05
N TYR A 242 15.21 -17.14 -0.66
CA TYR A 242 16.01 -17.62 -1.79
C TYR A 242 15.96 -16.67 -3.00
N SER A 243 14.76 -16.16 -3.31
CA SER A 243 14.60 -15.15 -4.37
C SER A 243 15.36 -13.86 -4.06
N THR A 244 15.41 -13.45 -2.78
CA THR A 244 16.16 -12.27 -2.34
C THR A 244 17.66 -12.55 -2.36
N PHE A 245 18.08 -13.73 -1.86
CA PHE A 245 19.48 -14.16 -1.88
C PHE A 245 20.05 -14.17 -3.29
N LEU A 246 19.37 -14.83 -4.24
CA LEU A 246 19.83 -14.87 -5.64
C LEU A 246 19.89 -13.48 -6.26
N ALA A 247 18.89 -12.64 -6.03
CA ALA A 247 18.88 -11.27 -6.54
C ALA A 247 20.07 -10.46 -5.98
N SER A 248 20.35 -10.58 -4.69
CA SER A 248 21.48 -9.90 -4.03
C SER A 248 22.82 -10.42 -4.54
N PHE A 249 22.99 -11.74 -4.59
CA PHE A 249 24.22 -12.38 -5.08
C PHE A 249 24.53 -11.99 -6.52
N ILE A 250 23.53 -12.08 -7.42
CA ILE A 250 23.69 -11.71 -8.82
C ILE A 250 24.01 -10.20 -8.97
N ASN A 251 23.50 -9.35 -8.09
CA ASN A 251 23.83 -7.93 -8.09
C ASN A 251 25.29 -7.64 -7.69
N GLU A 252 25.92 -8.48 -6.86
CA GLU A 252 27.32 -8.29 -6.45
C GLU A 252 28.33 -8.75 -7.51
N LEU A 253 27.97 -9.73 -8.36
CA LEU A 253 28.87 -10.28 -9.37
C LEU A 253 29.48 -9.23 -10.32
N PRO A 254 28.70 -8.30 -10.92
CA PRO A 254 29.25 -7.32 -11.85
C PRO A 254 30.28 -6.40 -11.24
N LYS A 255 30.12 -6.04 -9.94
CA LYS A 255 31.03 -5.12 -9.25
C LYS A 255 32.49 -5.58 -9.33
N ASN A 256 32.77 -6.79 -8.87
CA ASN A 256 34.12 -7.34 -8.83
C ASN A 256 34.68 -7.58 -10.24
N LEU A 257 33.84 -8.03 -11.16
CA LEU A 257 34.27 -8.28 -12.55
C LEU A 257 34.55 -6.97 -13.30
N ILE A 258 33.79 -5.90 -13.07
CA ILE A 258 34.07 -4.57 -13.64
C ILE A 258 35.36 -4.01 -13.08
N GLU A 259 35.64 -4.20 -11.78
CA GLU A 259 36.87 -3.76 -11.16
C GLU A 259 38.09 -4.42 -11.82
N VAL A 260 38.07 -5.75 -11.98
CA VAL A 260 39.11 -6.51 -12.67
C VAL A 260 39.27 -6.05 -14.13
N ALA A 261 38.14 -5.88 -14.84
CA ALA A 261 38.17 -5.41 -16.22
C ALA A 261 38.79 -4.02 -16.36
N MET A 262 38.46 -3.09 -15.46
CA MET A 262 39.02 -1.73 -15.47
C MET A 262 40.51 -1.71 -15.17
N LEU A 263 40.97 -2.52 -14.22
CA LEU A 263 42.40 -2.67 -13.95
C LEU A 263 43.16 -3.23 -15.17
N PHE A 264 42.56 -4.24 -15.83
CA PHE A 264 43.13 -4.80 -17.06
C PHE A 264 43.22 -3.75 -18.18
N ILE A 265 42.15 -2.93 -18.36
CA ILE A 265 42.14 -1.84 -19.35
C ILE A 265 43.25 -0.83 -19.08
N ILE A 266 43.47 -0.44 -17.81
CA ILE A 266 44.55 0.49 -17.44
C ILE A 266 45.89 -0.12 -17.81
N ALA A 267 46.12 -1.41 -17.48
CA ALA A 267 47.36 -2.09 -17.83
C ALA A 267 47.60 -2.12 -19.36
N VAL A 268 46.55 -2.37 -20.15
CA VAL A 268 46.64 -2.33 -21.62
C VAL A 268 46.94 -0.90 -22.12
N ILE A 269 46.31 0.13 -21.57
CA ILE A 269 46.59 1.52 -21.95
C ILE A 269 48.05 1.88 -21.65
N ILE A 270 48.55 1.48 -20.49
CA ILE A 270 49.98 1.71 -20.13
C ILE A 270 50.90 1.05 -21.16
N GLY A 271 50.66 -0.23 -21.46
CA GLY A 271 51.44 -0.98 -22.44
C GLY A 271 51.46 -0.31 -23.82
N LEU A 272 50.27 0.09 -24.32
CA LEU A 272 50.18 0.77 -25.59
C LEU A 272 50.87 2.13 -25.63
N LEU A 273 50.72 2.94 -24.57
CA LEU A 273 51.35 4.26 -24.48
C LEU A 273 52.87 4.16 -24.43
N PHE A 274 53.40 3.17 -23.71
CA PHE A 274 54.85 2.96 -23.56
C PHE A 274 55.46 2.33 -24.82
N TYR A 275 54.92 1.21 -25.29
CA TYR A 275 55.58 0.39 -26.31
C TYR A 275 55.18 0.76 -27.74
N TYR A 276 53.97 1.26 -27.97
CA TYR A 276 53.49 1.56 -29.32
C TYR A 276 53.58 3.04 -29.68
N PHE A 277 53.21 3.93 -28.76
CA PHE A 277 53.22 5.38 -29.01
C PHE A 277 54.48 6.10 -28.52
N ASN A 278 55.40 5.44 -27.81
CA ASN A 278 56.65 6.01 -27.31
C ASN A 278 56.48 7.34 -26.55
N PHE A 279 55.39 7.50 -25.79
CA PHE A 279 55.18 8.70 -24.99
C PHE A 279 56.22 8.83 -23.87
N PRO A 280 56.68 10.06 -23.56
CA PRO A 280 57.61 10.28 -22.44
C PRO A 280 56.94 9.93 -21.11
N LYS A 281 57.76 9.42 -20.15
CA LYS A 281 57.27 8.89 -18.85
C LYS A 281 56.30 9.84 -18.12
N HIS A 282 56.57 11.13 -18.13
CA HIS A 282 55.74 12.13 -17.44
C HIS A 282 54.35 12.33 -18.10
N GLU A 283 54.27 12.17 -19.41
CA GLU A 283 52.96 12.24 -20.11
C GLU A 283 52.11 11.01 -19.85
N VAL A 284 52.75 9.83 -19.85
CA VAL A 284 52.11 8.57 -19.45
C VAL A 284 51.59 8.68 -18.02
N LEU A 285 52.36 9.22 -17.08
CA LEU A 285 51.93 9.40 -15.69
C LEU A 285 50.72 10.35 -15.57
N SER A 286 50.73 11.43 -16.36
CA SER A 286 49.59 12.39 -16.39
C SER A 286 48.32 11.76 -16.94
N ILE A 287 48.41 10.99 -18.02
CA ILE A 287 47.30 10.26 -18.61
C ILE A 287 46.75 9.22 -17.62
N LEU A 288 47.63 8.45 -17.01
CA LEU A 288 47.28 7.45 -16.00
C LEU A 288 46.55 8.05 -14.82
N GLY A 289 47.06 9.13 -14.24
CA GLY A 289 46.41 9.81 -13.11
C GLY A 289 44.98 10.22 -13.44
N LEU A 290 44.75 10.72 -14.66
CA LEU A 290 43.40 11.10 -15.11
C LEU A 290 42.47 9.88 -15.29
N PHE A 291 42.98 8.78 -15.89
CA PHE A 291 42.19 7.56 -16.06
C PHE A 291 41.89 6.86 -14.72
N VAL A 292 42.86 6.84 -13.78
CA VAL A 292 42.65 6.33 -12.42
C VAL A 292 41.58 7.16 -11.71
N PHE A 293 41.60 8.49 -11.80
CA PHE A 293 40.59 9.34 -11.23
C PHE A 293 39.23 9.13 -11.89
N ALA A 294 39.18 8.99 -13.21
CA ALA A 294 37.96 8.63 -13.93
C ALA A 294 37.38 7.30 -13.47
N MET A 295 38.25 6.29 -13.22
CA MET A 295 37.86 4.99 -12.69
C MET A 295 37.20 5.11 -11.31
N PHE A 296 37.74 5.90 -10.38
CA PHE A 296 37.11 6.16 -9.07
C PHE A 296 35.69 6.75 -9.18
N ARG A 297 35.36 7.44 -10.28
CA ARG A 297 34.03 7.97 -10.53
C ARG A 297 33.14 7.01 -11.30
N LEU A 298 33.67 6.37 -12.34
CA LEU A 298 32.92 5.52 -13.25
C LEU A 298 32.53 4.18 -12.62
N LEU A 299 33.42 3.57 -11.81
CA LEU A 299 33.17 2.25 -11.23
C LEU A 299 31.97 2.27 -10.26
N PRO A 300 31.86 3.17 -9.26
CA PRO A 300 30.69 3.24 -8.42
C PRO A 300 29.41 3.61 -9.19
N ALA A 301 29.50 4.54 -10.15
CA ALA A 301 28.35 4.94 -10.98
C ALA A 301 27.84 3.77 -11.82
N SER A 302 28.73 3.02 -12.45
CA SER A 302 28.41 1.84 -13.24
C SER A 302 27.71 0.76 -12.41
N ASN A 303 28.23 0.48 -11.22
CA ASN A 303 27.61 -0.47 -10.29
C ASN A 303 26.20 -0.02 -9.88
N ARG A 304 26.03 1.25 -9.50
CA ARG A 304 24.71 1.78 -9.14
C ARG A 304 23.73 1.73 -10.31
N ILE A 305 24.16 1.97 -11.55
CA ILE A 305 23.31 1.82 -12.74
C ILE A 305 22.82 0.39 -12.88
N LEU A 306 23.70 -0.61 -12.78
CA LEU A 306 23.30 -2.02 -12.87
C LEU A 306 22.33 -2.40 -11.75
N HIS A 307 22.63 -2.02 -10.51
CA HIS A 307 21.74 -2.22 -9.37
C HIS A 307 20.38 -1.55 -9.59
N ALA A 308 20.37 -0.33 -10.10
CA ALA A 308 19.13 0.41 -10.33
C ALA A 308 18.28 -0.21 -11.45
N ILE A 309 18.91 -0.65 -12.55
CA ILE A 309 18.20 -1.38 -13.63
C ILE A 309 17.62 -2.68 -13.09
N ASN A 310 18.37 -3.44 -12.31
CA ASN A 310 17.93 -4.70 -11.73
C ASN A 310 16.81 -4.50 -10.71
N ASN A 311 16.89 -3.47 -9.85
CA ASN A 311 15.84 -3.09 -8.92
C ASN A 311 14.54 -2.70 -9.64
N VAL A 312 14.62 -1.91 -10.72
CA VAL A 312 13.45 -1.55 -11.53
C VAL A 312 12.79 -2.80 -12.10
N ARG A 313 13.56 -3.77 -12.58
CA ARG A 313 13.03 -5.05 -13.09
C ARG A 313 12.43 -5.91 -11.97
N TYR A 314 13.15 -6.06 -10.89
CA TYR A 314 12.74 -6.86 -9.73
C TYR A 314 11.44 -6.35 -9.09
N HIS A 315 11.28 -5.03 -8.96
CA HIS A 315 10.10 -4.40 -8.38
C HIS A 315 9.04 -3.98 -9.42
N SER A 316 9.21 -4.33 -10.70
CA SER A 316 8.25 -3.98 -11.76
C SER A 316 6.86 -4.61 -11.55
N ALA A 317 6.80 -5.78 -10.91
CA ALA A 317 5.55 -6.45 -10.56
C ALA A 317 4.68 -5.57 -9.65
N SER A 318 5.27 -4.92 -8.62
CA SER A 318 4.56 -3.98 -7.73
C SER A 318 3.89 -2.84 -8.50
N THR A 319 4.56 -2.30 -9.52
CA THR A 319 3.97 -1.24 -10.38
C THR A 319 2.71 -1.70 -11.09
N ASN A 320 2.72 -2.92 -11.62
CA ASN A 320 1.55 -3.47 -12.32
C ASN A 320 0.38 -3.71 -11.37
N VAL A 321 0.65 -4.21 -10.14
CA VAL A 321 -0.36 -4.39 -9.10
C VAL A 321 -0.98 -3.05 -8.72
N LEU A 322 -0.16 -2.05 -8.38
CA LEU A 322 -0.64 -0.73 -7.96
C LEU A 322 -1.39 0.00 -9.08
N LYS A 323 -0.92 -0.11 -10.33
CA LYS A 323 -1.62 0.45 -11.47
C LYS A 323 -3.00 -0.16 -11.66
N LYS A 324 -3.12 -1.49 -11.62
CA LYS A 324 -4.40 -2.21 -11.69
C LYS A 324 -5.35 -1.75 -10.60
N GLU A 325 -4.85 -1.59 -9.36
CA GLU A 325 -5.65 -1.10 -8.25
C GLU A 325 -6.17 0.33 -8.45
N LEU A 326 -5.36 1.21 -9.01
CA LEU A 326 -5.74 2.62 -9.23
C LEU A 326 -6.66 2.79 -10.45
N GLU A 327 -6.50 1.99 -11.50
CA GLU A 327 -7.30 2.05 -12.72
C GLU A 327 -8.65 1.33 -12.61
N ASP A 328 -8.77 0.40 -11.66
CA ASP A 328 -10.01 -0.32 -11.44
C ASP A 328 -11.13 0.67 -11.04
N LYS A 329 -12.17 0.74 -11.90
CA LYS A 329 -13.27 1.71 -11.80
C LYS A 329 -14.45 1.23 -10.95
N HIS A 330 -14.36 0.07 -10.31
CA HIS A 330 -15.38 -0.43 -9.40
C HIS A 330 -15.42 0.37 -8.08
N LEU A 331 -15.54 1.68 -8.19
CA LEU A 331 -16.00 2.53 -7.10
C LEU A 331 -17.52 2.44 -7.08
N ILE A 332 -18.11 2.49 -5.89
CA ILE A 332 -19.54 2.84 -5.78
C ILE A 332 -19.73 4.03 -6.73
N LYS A 333 -20.54 3.84 -7.77
CA LYS A 333 -20.93 4.97 -8.60
C LYS A 333 -21.39 6.04 -7.61
N LYS A 334 -20.63 7.12 -7.50
CA LYS A 334 -21.17 8.36 -6.93
C LYS A 334 -22.31 8.75 -7.86
N ASN A 335 -23.49 8.18 -7.63
CA ASN A 335 -24.69 8.85 -8.04
C ASN A 335 -24.55 10.22 -7.38
N GLN A 336 -24.58 11.26 -8.17
CA GLN A 336 -24.54 12.64 -7.71
C GLN A 336 -25.42 12.70 -6.48
N ASP A 337 -24.77 12.97 -5.32
CA ASP A 337 -25.52 13.32 -4.14
C ASP A 337 -26.31 14.55 -4.58
N THR A 338 -27.54 14.36 -4.98
CA THR A 338 -28.51 15.41 -4.84
C THR A 338 -28.49 15.65 -3.34
N GLU A 339 -27.89 16.77 -2.93
CA GLU A 339 -27.99 17.32 -1.59
C GLU A 339 -29.47 17.60 -1.31
N GLU A 340 -30.28 16.59 -1.23
CA GLU A 340 -31.67 16.72 -0.82
C GLU A 340 -31.85 16.09 0.54
N ASN A 341 -31.95 17.01 1.49
CA ASN A 341 -32.91 16.99 2.59
C ASN A 341 -33.03 15.68 3.37
N SER A 342 -32.94 15.83 4.65
CA SER A 342 -33.37 14.91 5.71
C SER A 342 -34.37 13.85 5.23
N PHE A 343 -33.83 12.70 4.75
CA PHE A 343 -34.69 11.55 4.48
C PHE A 343 -35.32 11.10 5.80
N VAL A 344 -36.64 11.06 5.85
CA VAL A 344 -37.42 10.54 6.97
C VAL A 344 -38.14 9.31 6.44
N PHE A 345 -38.01 8.20 7.11
CA PHE A 345 -38.72 6.98 6.80
C PHE A 345 -40.17 7.10 7.30
N THR A 346 -41.16 7.01 6.41
CA THR A 346 -42.57 7.33 6.75
C THR A 346 -43.54 6.15 6.65
N ASN A 347 -43.38 5.26 5.66
CA ASN A 347 -44.39 4.25 5.35
C ASN A 347 -43.87 2.82 5.35
N SER A 348 -43.05 2.44 4.37
CA SER A 348 -42.67 1.03 4.16
C SER A 348 -41.40 0.85 3.38
N ILE A 349 -40.79 -0.34 3.57
CA ILE A 349 -39.76 -0.91 2.70
C ILE A 349 -40.44 -1.97 1.85
N GLU A 350 -40.32 -1.89 0.54
CA GLU A 350 -40.95 -2.82 -0.41
C GLU A 350 -39.88 -3.45 -1.31
N ILE A 351 -39.88 -4.76 -1.36
CA ILE A 351 -39.03 -5.57 -2.21
C ILE A 351 -39.88 -6.16 -3.31
N GLU A 352 -39.58 -5.85 -4.57
CA GLU A 352 -40.37 -6.27 -5.71
C GLU A 352 -39.58 -7.15 -6.66
N ASN A 353 -40.02 -8.39 -6.86
CA ASN A 353 -39.50 -9.37 -7.81
C ASN A 353 -37.96 -9.55 -7.71
N LEU A 354 -37.43 -9.47 -6.51
CA LEU A 354 -35.99 -9.42 -6.26
C LEU A 354 -35.36 -10.79 -6.48
N SER A 355 -34.31 -10.80 -7.31
CA SER A 355 -33.43 -11.97 -7.46
C SER A 355 -31.97 -11.54 -7.31
N PHE A 356 -31.14 -12.43 -6.75
CA PHE A 356 -29.74 -12.16 -6.52
C PHE A 356 -28.85 -13.39 -6.73
N SER A 357 -27.65 -13.17 -7.29
CA SER A 357 -26.58 -14.15 -7.47
C SER A 357 -25.23 -13.48 -7.28
N TYR A 358 -24.28 -14.17 -6.59
CA TYR A 358 -22.90 -13.67 -6.41
C TYR A 358 -22.05 -13.78 -7.67
N ASP A 359 -22.28 -14.81 -8.48
CA ASP A 359 -21.43 -15.18 -9.62
C ASP A 359 -22.20 -15.27 -10.96
N ASN A 360 -23.44 -14.84 -11.00
CA ASN A 360 -24.39 -14.98 -12.12
C ASN A 360 -24.67 -16.44 -12.54
N LYS A 361 -24.18 -17.44 -11.79
CA LYS A 361 -24.41 -18.86 -12.10
C LYS A 361 -25.48 -19.48 -11.23
N ARG A 362 -25.42 -19.25 -9.90
CA ARG A 362 -26.35 -19.80 -8.93
C ARG A 362 -27.17 -18.69 -8.28
N SER A 363 -28.48 -18.72 -8.49
CA SER A 363 -29.39 -17.80 -7.82
C SER A 363 -29.51 -18.16 -6.33
N ILE A 364 -29.24 -17.19 -5.45
CA ILE A 364 -29.40 -17.32 -3.99
C ILE A 364 -30.79 -16.89 -3.56
N LEU A 365 -31.33 -15.84 -4.19
CA LEU A 365 -32.70 -15.36 -3.97
C LEU A 365 -33.41 -15.31 -5.32
N LYS A 366 -34.68 -15.74 -5.35
CA LYS A 366 -35.48 -15.78 -6.57
C LYS A 366 -36.85 -15.16 -6.28
N ASN A 367 -37.23 -14.17 -7.08
CA ASN A 367 -38.54 -13.55 -7.09
C ASN A 367 -39.09 -13.21 -5.69
N ILE A 368 -38.23 -12.66 -4.83
CA ILE A 368 -38.63 -12.24 -3.48
C ILE A 368 -39.55 -11.03 -3.56
N ASN A 369 -40.70 -11.13 -2.91
CA ASN A 369 -41.65 -10.04 -2.71
C ASN A 369 -41.92 -9.91 -1.21
N LEU A 370 -41.62 -8.74 -0.63
CA LEU A 370 -41.73 -8.49 0.80
C LEU A 370 -42.07 -7.02 1.05
N LYS A 371 -43.06 -6.77 1.88
CA LYS A 371 -43.40 -5.42 2.35
C LYS A 371 -43.29 -5.35 3.86
N ILE A 372 -42.48 -4.40 4.37
CA ILE A 372 -42.25 -4.15 5.78
C ILE A 372 -42.80 -2.74 6.08
N ARG A 373 -43.73 -2.63 7.00
CA ARG A 373 -44.33 -1.35 7.37
C ARG A 373 -43.50 -0.64 8.43
N LYS A 374 -43.60 0.67 8.50
CA LYS A 374 -42.98 1.44 9.57
C LYS A 374 -43.49 0.98 10.94
N ASN A 375 -42.58 0.90 11.91
CA ASN A 375 -42.83 0.47 13.30
C ASN A 375 -43.36 -0.99 13.42
N GLU A 376 -43.33 -1.76 12.33
CA GLU A 376 -43.63 -3.19 12.33
C GLU A 376 -42.42 -4.01 12.74
N SER A 377 -42.61 -5.11 13.46
CA SER A 377 -41.58 -6.10 13.73
C SER A 377 -41.81 -7.35 12.89
N ILE A 378 -40.85 -7.68 12.03
CA ILE A 378 -40.89 -8.90 11.22
C ILE A 378 -39.79 -9.89 11.61
N GLY A 379 -40.17 -11.18 11.55
CA GLY A 379 -39.23 -12.29 11.72
C GLY A 379 -38.93 -12.97 10.38
N ILE A 380 -37.67 -13.32 10.14
CA ILE A 380 -37.25 -14.11 8.98
C ILE A 380 -36.60 -15.40 9.49
N LYS A 381 -37.26 -16.53 9.25
CA LYS A 381 -36.81 -17.88 9.58
C LYS A 381 -36.27 -18.58 8.33
N GLY A 382 -35.39 -19.55 8.50
CA GLY A 382 -34.89 -20.40 7.41
C GLY A 382 -33.64 -21.16 7.81
N SER A 383 -33.31 -22.22 7.09
CA SER A 383 -32.11 -23.02 7.32
C SER A 383 -30.83 -22.22 7.13
N SER A 384 -29.72 -22.68 7.70
CA SER A 384 -28.41 -22.04 7.48
C SER A 384 -28.02 -22.10 5.99
N GLY A 385 -27.48 -21.01 5.48
CA GLY A 385 -27.04 -20.90 4.07
C GLY A 385 -28.15 -20.67 3.03
N VAL A 386 -29.42 -20.54 3.43
CA VAL A 386 -30.55 -20.30 2.48
C VAL A 386 -30.57 -18.90 1.88
N GLY A 387 -29.77 -17.96 2.37
CA GLY A 387 -29.70 -16.59 1.83
C GLY A 387 -30.24 -15.49 2.76
N LYS A 388 -30.51 -15.78 4.05
CA LYS A 388 -31.04 -14.79 5.02
C LYS A 388 -30.14 -13.54 5.12
N SER A 389 -28.84 -13.72 5.40
CA SER A 389 -27.89 -12.58 5.49
C SER A 389 -27.70 -11.88 4.15
N THR A 390 -27.86 -12.60 3.02
CA THR A 390 -27.87 -11.99 1.69
C THR A 390 -29.06 -11.04 1.53
N LEU A 391 -30.26 -11.47 1.94
CA LEU A 391 -31.46 -10.63 1.91
C LEU A 391 -31.29 -9.39 2.80
N LEU A 392 -30.76 -9.55 4.03
CA LEU A 392 -30.47 -8.41 4.91
C LEU A 392 -29.46 -7.44 4.28
N ASN A 393 -28.37 -7.95 3.68
CA ASN A 393 -27.39 -7.10 2.99
C ASN A 393 -27.99 -6.32 1.81
N ILE A 394 -29.02 -6.88 1.14
CA ILE A 394 -29.75 -6.16 0.08
C ILE A 394 -30.70 -5.13 0.69
N ILE A 395 -31.40 -5.44 1.78
CA ILE A 395 -32.22 -4.47 2.52
C ILE A 395 -31.36 -3.31 3.02
N CYS A 396 -30.16 -3.58 3.53
CA CYS A 396 -29.18 -2.54 3.92
C CYS A 396 -28.54 -1.82 2.72
N TYR A 397 -28.83 -2.22 1.49
CA TYR A 397 -28.18 -1.73 0.27
C TYR A 397 -26.66 -1.86 0.29
N LEU A 398 -26.13 -2.90 0.94
CA LEU A 398 -24.74 -3.32 0.85
C LEU A 398 -24.49 -4.22 -0.37
N LEU A 399 -25.51 -4.98 -0.80
CA LEU A 399 -25.55 -5.74 -2.04
C LEU A 399 -26.66 -5.21 -2.95
N HIS A 400 -26.40 -5.21 -4.25
CA HIS A 400 -27.37 -4.74 -5.23
C HIS A 400 -28.09 -5.92 -5.88
N PRO A 401 -29.43 -5.90 -6.02
CA PRO A 401 -30.16 -6.98 -6.65
C PRO A 401 -29.73 -7.18 -8.12
N THR A 402 -29.70 -8.44 -8.58
CA THR A 402 -29.43 -8.76 -9.98
C THR A 402 -30.66 -8.47 -10.85
N LYS A 403 -31.88 -8.69 -10.28
CA LYS A 403 -33.19 -8.36 -10.89
C LYS A 403 -34.11 -7.86 -9.80
N GLY A 404 -35.13 -7.11 -10.19
CA GLY A 404 -36.08 -6.50 -9.27
C GLY A 404 -35.52 -5.22 -8.64
N ARG A 405 -36.17 -4.72 -7.60
CA ARG A 405 -35.82 -3.47 -6.94
C ARG A 405 -36.22 -3.46 -5.46
N VAL A 406 -35.63 -2.55 -4.70
CA VAL A 406 -36.02 -2.23 -3.32
C VAL A 406 -36.51 -0.79 -3.30
N LEU A 407 -37.73 -0.57 -2.84
CA LEU A 407 -38.32 0.75 -2.67
C LEU A 407 -38.41 1.08 -1.18
N VAL A 408 -38.15 2.32 -0.83
CA VAL A 408 -38.38 2.86 0.52
C VAL A 408 -39.27 4.08 0.36
N ASP A 409 -40.48 4.04 0.94
CA ASP A 409 -41.52 5.05 0.77
C ASP A 409 -41.78 5.37 -0.72
N ASN A 410 -41.93 4.33 -1.55
CA ASN A 410 -42.09 4.39 -3.01
C ASN A 410 -40.89 5.00 -3.79
N ARG A 411 -39.74 5.25 -3.15
CA ARG A 411 -38.51 5.73 -3.80
C ARG A 411 -37.54 4.58 -3.98
N ASP A 412 -36.88 4.51 -5.14
CA ASP A 412 -35.84 3.52 -5.33
C ASP A 412 -34.68 3.77 -4.36
N ILE A 413 -34.29 2.73 -3.61
CA ILE A 413 -33.22 2.80 -2.60
C ILE A 413 -31.91 3.30 -3.19
N SER A 414 -31.63 3.04 -4.47
CA SER A 414 -30.40 3.47 -5.15
C SER A 414 -30.24 4.98 -5.19
N THR A 415 -31.33 5.73 -5.11
CA THR A 415 -31.31 7.21 -5.15
C THR A 415 -31.11 7.85 -3.78
N ILE A 416 -31.43 7.13 -2.70
CA ILE A 416 -31.44 7.65 -1.32
C ILE A 416 -30.58 6.84 -0.35
N TYR A 417 -29.79 5.88 -0.83
CA TYR A 417 -29.15 4.84 -0.01
C TYR A 417 -28.31 5.36 1.15
N LYS A 418 -27.57 6.48 0.98
CA LYS A 418 -26.72 7.03 2.05
C LYS A 418 -27.55 7.53 3.24
N ASN A 419 -28.64 8.25 2.95
CA ASN A 419 -29.52 8.78 3.98
C ASN A 419 -30.34 7.65 4.62
N TYR A 420 -30.75 6.68 3.82
CA TYR A 420 -31.42 5.47 4.28
C TYR A 420 -30.51 4.65 5.22
N GLN A 421 -29.26 4.39 4.84
CA GLN A 421 -28.30 3.65 5.67
C GLN A 421 -28.02 4.32 7.02
N LYS A 422 -28.07 5.66 7.09
CA LYS A 422 -27.95 6.39 8.37
C LYS A 422 -29.10 6.10 9.34
N LYS A 423 -30.25 5.64 8.82
CA LYS A 423 -31.43 5.30 9.62
C LYS A 423 -31.46 3.83 10.06
N ILE A 424 -30.45 3.05 9.70
CA ILE A 424 -30.35 1.63 10.03
C ILE A 424 -29.39 1.42 11.20
N GLY A 425 -29.86 0.75 12.25
CA GLY A 425 -29.05 0.10 13.28
C GLY A 425 -28.91 -1.38 12.94
N TYR A 426 -27.70 -1.84 12.66
CA TYR A 426 -27.43 -3.24 12.31
C TYR A 426 -26.66 -3.94 13.42
N VAL A 427 -27.21 -5.03 13.93
CA VAL A 427 -26.61 -5.89 14.95
C VAL A 427 -26.28 -7.24 14.30
N PRO A 428 -25.02 -7.49 13.92
CA PRO A 428 -24.60 -8.72 13.26
C PRO A 428 -24.59 -9.91 14.22
N GLN A 429 -24.59 -11.11 13.67
CA GLN A 429 -24.47 -12.38 14.41
C GLN A 429 -23.20 -12.40 15.30
N LYS A 430 -22.07 -11.95 14.77
CA LYS A 430 -20.80 -11.80 15.49
C LYS A 430 -20.42 -10.35 15.58
N ILE A 431 -20.35 -9.83 16.81
CA ILE A 431 -19.94 -8.46 17.05
C ILE A 431 -18.42 -8.34 16.92
N TYR A 432 -17.97 -7.40 16.09
CA TYR A 432 -16.56 -7.04 15.99
C TYR A 432 -16.30 -5.77 16.78
N LEU A 433 -15.46 -5.88 17.80
CA LEU A 433 -15.00 -4.75 18.59
C LEU A 433 -13.57 -4.39 18.18
N ILE A 434 -13.29 -3.09 18.11
CA ILE A 434 -11.92 -2.57 17.96
C ILE A 434 -11.23 -2.64 19.32
N ASP A 435 -9.91 -2.77 19.34
CA ASP A 435 -9.11 -2.76 20.59
C ASP A 435 -9.02 -1.34 21.13
N ASP A 436 -10.10 -0.92 21.75
CA ASP A 436 -10.30 0.42 22.32
C ASP A 436 -11.26 0.32 23.53
N SER A 437 -11.64 1.45 24.10
CA SER A 437 -12.60 1.53 25.20
C SER A 437 -14.02 1.11 24.77
N ILE A 438 -14.87 0.77 25.74
CA ILE A 438 -16.29 0.45 25.52
C ILE A 438 -17.00 1.65 24.88
N ILE A 439 -16.75 2.87 25.39
CA ILE A 439 -17.36 4.09 24.83
C ILE A 439 -16.98 4.25 23.35
N ASN A 440 -15.71 4.14 22.99
CA ASN A 440 -15.26 4.29 21.61
C ASN A 440 -15.81 3.19 20.67
N ASN A 441 -16.09 2.02 21.23
CA ASN A 441 -16.79 0.96 20.50
C ASN A 441 -18.26 1.26 20.27
N ILE A 442 -18.94 1.97 21.18
CA ILE A 442 -20.36 2.35 21.03
C ILE A 442 -20.51 3.54 20.07
N ILE A 443 -19.72 4.60 20.26
CA ILE A 443 -19.78 5.82 19.45
C ILE A 443 -18.98 5.76 18.15
N LEU A 444 -18.69 4.58 17.66
CA LEU A 444 -17.78 4.29 16.55
C LEU A 444 -17.87 5.31 15.41
N GLY A 445 -16.78 6.04 15.17
CA GLY A 445 -16.66 7.02 14.08
C GLY A 445 -17.28 8.40 14.36
N ILE A 446 -17.73 8.65 15.59
CA ILE A 446 -18.24 9.96 16.02
C ILE A 446 -17.11 10.75 16.67
N ASN A 447 -16.96 12.00 16.29
CA ASN A 447 -15.96 12.89 16.86
C ASN A 447 -16.37 13.40 18.25
N ASP A 448 -15.41 13.74 19.10
CA ASP A 448 -15.65 14.25 20.45
C ASP A 448 -16.61 15.47 20.50
N ARG A 449 -16.63 16.28 19.44
CA ARG A 449 -17.52 17.46 19.31
C ARG A 449 -18.99 17.10 19.06
N GLU A 450 -19.24 15.91 18.56
CA GLU A 450 -20.58 15.40 18.22
C GLU A 450 -21.09 14.39 19.26
N PHE A 451 -20.29 14.13 20.30
CA PHE A 451 -20.64 13.19 21.35
C PHE A 451 -21.74 13.71 22.26
N ASP A 452 -22.85 12.98 22.31
CA ASP A 452 -24.00 13.26 23.16
C ASP A 452 -24.01 12.30 24.36
N TYR A 453 -23.58 12.80 25.51
CA TYR A 453 -23.50 12.01 26.74
C TYR A 453 -24.86 11.56 27.28
N ASN A 454 -25.93 12.35 27.08
CA ASN A 454 -27.28 11.96 27.50
C ASN A 454 -27.80 10.82 26.66
N LEU A 455 -27.59 10.88 25.34
CA LEU A 455 -27.90 9.78 24.44
C LEU A 455 -27.07 8.53 24.77
N PHE A 456 -25.79 8.70 25.09
CA PHE A 456 -24.95 7.59 25.52
C PHE A 456 -25.53 6.87 26.73
N LYS A 457 -25.93 7.60 27.77
CA LYS A 457 -26.59 7.01 28.96
C LYS A 457 -27.88 6.30 28.62
N ASP A 458 -28.72 6.90 27.77
CA ASP A 458 -29.98 6.29 27.34
C ASP A 458 -29.75 4.95 26.63
N VAL A 459 -28.79 4.89 25.69
CA VAL A 459 -28.50 3.63 24.98
C VAL A 459 -27.83 2.58 25.86
N ILE A 460 -27.01 3.00 26.84
CA ILE A 460 -26.45 2.07 27.86
C ILE A 460 -27.56 1.41 28.64
N LYS A 461 -28.55 2.19 29.09
CA LYS A 461 -29.73 1.68 29.79
C LYS A 461 -30.56 0.77 28.91
N LYS A 462 -30.90 1.21 27.67
CA LYS A 462 -31.66 0.42 26.72
C LYS A 462 -30.98 -0.90 26.32
N ALA A 463 -29.63 -0.94 26.33
CA ALA A 463 -28.87 -2.16 26.04
C ALA A 463 -28.55 -3.00 27.28
N ASN A 464 -29.10 -2.66 28.47
CA ASN A 464 -28.85 -3.36 29.75
C ASN A 464 -27.35 -3.46 30.08
N LEU A 465 -26.59 -2.37 29.89
CA LEU A 465 -25.15 -2.33 30.17
C LEU A 465 -24.82 -1.64 31.50
N GLU A 466 -25.77 -1.00 32.19
CA GLU A 466 -25.54 -0.19 33.40
C GLU A 466 -24.84 -1.00 34.49
N GLU A 467 -25.43 -2.10 34.92
CA GLU A 467 -24.87 -2.95 35.98
C GLU A 467 -23.49 -3.51 35.64
N PHE A 468 -23.26 -3.80 34.36
CA PHE A 468 -21.96 -4.29 33.89
C PHE A 468 -20.90 -3.19 33.98
N LEU A 469 -21.21 -1.98 33.54
CA LEU A 469 -20.28 -0.84 33.57
C LEU A 469 -19.96 -0.41 35.01
N ASP A 470 -20.94 -0.48 35.90
CA ASP A 470 -20.73 -0.10 37.33
C ASP A 470 -19.80 -1.07 38.06
N LYS A 471 -19.66 -2.33 37.61
CA LYS A 471 -18.72 -3.32 38.12
C LYS A 471 -17.29 -3.12 37.65
N LEU A 472 -17.06 -2.27 36.65
CA LEU A 472 -15.74 -2.01 36.08
C LEU A 472 -15.09 -0.77 36.73
N GLU A 473 -13.80 -0.87 37.07
CA GLU A 473 -13.04 0.26 37.68
C GLU A 473 -13.04 1.51 36.80
N LEU A 474 -12.86 1.34 35.48
CA LEU A 474 -12.82 2.44 34.50
C LEU A 474 -14.15 2.62 33.77
N LYS A 475 -15.22 1.96 34.20
CA LYS A 475 -16.57 2.04 33.61
C LYS A 475 -16.52 1.97 32.08
N GLU A 476 -17.14 2.95 31.38
CA GLU A 476 -17.18 3.06 29.92
C GLU A 476 -15.79 3.23 29.25
N ASN A 477 -14.78 3.66 30.01
CA ASN A 477 -13.41 3.82 29.52
C ASN A 477 -12.59 2.53 29.59
N THR A 478 -13.18 1.42 30.01
CA THR A 478 -12.51 0.12 30.07
C THR A 478 -12.21 -0.40 28.68
N PHE A 479 -10.95 -0.79 28.43
CA PHE A 479 -10.49 -1.38 27.16
C PHE A 479 -10.98 -2.82 27.00
N VAL A 480 -11.59 -3.09 25.86
CA VAL A 480 -12.22 -4.40 25.56
C VAL A 480 -11.21 -5.48 25.15
N GLY A 481 -9.97 -5.10 24.80
CA GLY A 481 -8.93 -5.97 24.28
C GLY A 481 -9.14 -6.37 22.80
N GLU A 482 -8.17 -7.09 22.25
CA GLU A 482 -8.23 -7.50 20.84
C GLU A 482 -9.50 -8.29 20.56
N LYS A 483 -10.30 -7.82 19.58
CA LYS A 483 -11.60 -8.41 19.19
C LYS A 483 -12.60 -8.58 20.35
N GLY A 484 -12.46 -7.80 21.42
CA GLY A 484 -13.33 -7.91 22.60
C GLY A 484 -13.02 -9.12 23.49
N GLY A 485 -11.80 -9.65 23.44
CA GLY A 485 -11.41 -10.89 24.14
C GLY A 485 -11.54 -10.85 25.68
N LYS A 486 -11.68 -9.65 26.28
CA LYS A 486 -11.91 -9.52 27.72
C LYS A 486 -13.39 -9.56 28.13
N LEU A 487 -14.31 -9.68 27.16
CA LEU A 487 -15.75 -9.59 27.36
C LEU A 487 -16.43 -10.93 27.06
N SER A 488 -17.50 -11.24 27.82
CA SER A 488 -18.37 -12.35 27.48
C SER A 488 -19.14 -12.10 26.17
N GLY A 489 -19.63 -13.16 25.51
CA GLY A 489 -20.43 -13.03 24.29
C GLY A 489 -21.66 -12.13 24.47
N GLY A 490 -22.35 -12.23 25.60
CA GLY A 490 -23.49 -11.39 25.93
C GLY A 490 -23.13 -9.92 26.10
N GLN A 491 -21.98 -9.62 26.75
CA GLN A 491 -21.47 -8.25 26.89
C GLN A 491 -21.10 -7.64 25.53
N GLN A 492 -20.42 -8.42 24.66
CA GLN A 492 -20.12 -7.98 23.30
C GLN A 492 -21.41 -7.68 22.52
N GLN A 493 -22.44 -8.55 22.65
CA GLN A 493 -23.71 -8.38 21.98
C GLN A 493 -24.43 -7.11 22.42
N ARG A 494 -24.47 -6.84 23.73
CA ARG A 494 -25.07 -5.61 24.29
C ARG A 494 -24.33 -4.34 23.82
N ILE A 495 -22.99 -4.37 23.74
CA ILE A 495 -22.22 -3.27 23.16
C ILE A 495 -22.58 -3.09 21.68
N GLY A 496 -22.79 -4.17 20.92
CA GLY A 496 -23.26 -4.12 19.54
C GLY A 496 -24.65 -3.49 19.41
N ILE A 497 -25.56 -3.81 20.32
CA ILE A 497 -26.90 -3.20 20.40
C ILE A 497 -26.78 -1.72 20.74
N ALA A 498 -26.00 -1.35 21.76
CA ALA A 498 -25.77 0.05 22.13
C ALA A 498 -25.19 0.87 20.96
N ARG A 499 -24.20 0.30 20.23
CA ARG A 499 -23.64 0.90 19.01
C ARG A 499 -24.70 1.15 17.94
N ALA A 500 -25.59 0.19 17.73
CA ALA A 500 -26.68 0.33 16.77
C ALA A 500 -27.68 1.43 17.18
N LEU A 501 -28.04 1.47 18.47
CA LEU A 501 -29.01 2.44 19.02
C LEU A 501 -28.44 3.86 19.10
N TYR A 502 -27.14 4.03 19.31
CA TYR A 502 -26.52 5.36 19.41
C TYR A 502 -26.69 6.20 18.13
N LYS A 503 -26.93 5.56 16.98
CA LYS A 503 -27.22 6.23 15.70
C LYS A 503 -28.65 6.78 15.61
N LYS A 504 -29.50 6.63 16.65
CA LYS A 504 -30.93 6.94 16.61
C LYS A 504 -31.63 6.34 15.38
N PRO A 505 -31.54 4.99 15.20
CA PRO A 505 -32.06 4.35 13.99
C PRO A 505 -33.61 4.39 13.97
N GLU A 506 -34.19 4.44 12.77
CA GLU A 506 -35.62 4.21 12.56
C GLU A 506 -35.90 2.73 12.20
N ILE A 507 -34.87 2.01 11.74
CA ILE A 507 -34.92 0.60 11.36
C ILE A 507 -33.82 -0.13 12.11
N ILE A 508 -34.14 -1.20 12.84
CA ILE A 508 -33.15 -2.02 13.54
C ILE A 508 -33.17 -3.44 12.97
N ILE A 509 -32.00 -3.94 12.62
CA ILE A 509 -31.83 -5.28 12.06
C ILE A 509 -31.02 -6.13 13.02
N PHE A 510 -31.56 -7.24 13.46
CA PHE A 510 -30.88 -8.25 14.28
C PHE A 510 -30.62 -9.50 13.44
N ASP A 511 -29.36 -9.75 13.09
CA ASP A 511 -28.94 -10.93 12.33
C ASP A 511 -28.44 -12.01 13.28
N GLU A 512 -29.29 -12.98 13.64
CA GLU A 512 -29.01 -14.07 14.58
C GLU A 512 -28.38 -13.63 15.92
N ALA A 513 -28.79 -12.45 16.43
CA ALA A 513 -28.16 -11.75 17.55
C ALA A 513 -28.17 -12.52 18.89
N THR A 514 -28.95 -13.60 19.01
CA THR A 514 -29.06 -14.41 20.24
C THR A 514 -28.55 -15.84 20.06
N SER A 515 -28.00 -16.20 18.89
CA SER A 515 -27.69 -17.59 18.54
C SER A 515 -26.62 -18.26 19.42
N ALA A 516 -25.66 -17.49 19.93
CA ALA A 516 -24.52 -17.99 20.70
C ALA A 516 -24.61 -17.68 22.22
N LEU A 517 -25.79 -17.33 22.73
CA LEU A 517 -25.97 -16.88 24.11
C LEU A 517 -26.64 -17.97 24.96
N ASP A 518 -26.34 -17.96 26.26
CA ASP A 518 -27.04 -18.72 27.28
C ASP A 518 -28.47 -18.19 27.44
N HIS A 519 -29.36 -19.00 28.00
CA HIS A 519 -30.81 -18.75 28.06
C HIS A 519 -31.15 -17.44 28.83
N ASN A 520 -30.44 -17.15 29.93
CA ASN A 520 -30.69 -15.95 30.72
C ASN A 520 -30.32 -14.68 29.94
N THR A 521 -29.12 -14.65 29.38
CA THR A 521 -28.66 -13.51 28.54
C THR A 521 -29.51 -13.37 27.27
N GLU A 522 -29.97 -14.48 26.68
CA GLU A 522 -30.90 -14.44 25.54
C GLU A 522 -32.22 -13.74 25.92
N ASN A 523 -32.83 -14.11 27.06
CA ASN A 523 -34.09 -13.50 27.51
C ASN A 523 -33.93 -12.00 27.75
N GLU A 524 -32.85 -11.55 28.36
CA GLU A 524 -32.56 -10.14 28.59
C GLU A 524 -32.42 -9.35 27.28
N ILE A 525 -31.80 -9.93 26.26
CA ILE A 525 -31.69 -9.31 24.93
C ILE A 525 -33.06 -9.29 24.22
N LEU A 526 -33.83 -10.37 24.34
CA LEU A 526 -35.19 -10.43 23.78
C LEU A 526 -36.12 -9.38 24.44
N ASP A 527 -35.98 -9.15 25.73
CA ASP A 527 -36.72 -8.08 26.42
C ASP A 527 -36.26 -6.67 25.97
N THR A 528 -34.97 -6.49 25.75
CA THR A 528 -34.46 -5.28 25.09
C THR A 528 -35.11 -5.06 23.72
N ILE A 529 -35.17 -6.09 22.89
CA ILE A 529 -35.80 -6.01 21.55
C ILE A 529 -37.32 -5.71 21.66
N LYS A 530 -38.02 -6.33 22.61
CA LYS A 530 -39.46 -6.06 22.86
C LYS A 530 -39.70 -4.60 23.23
N ASN A 531 -38.84 -4.02 24.06
CA ASN A 531 -38.97 -2.61 24.50
C ASN A 531 -38.74 -1.60 23.35
N LEU A 532 -38.08 -2.00 22.27
CA LEU A 532 -37.88 -1.19 21.06
C LEU A 532 -39.05 -1.30 20.07
N LYS A 533 -39.99 -2.24 20.29
CA LYS A 533 -41.13 -2.46 19.42
C LYS A 533 -42.13 -1.30 19.49
N GLY A 534 -42.64 -0.93 18.34
CA GLY A 534 -43.63 0.19 18.20
C GLY A 534 -42.93 1.57 18.01
N GLU A 535 -41.69 1.75 18.51
CA GLU A 535 -40.91 2.96 18.24
C GLU A 535 -40.05 2.78 16.97
N ASN A 536 -39.52 1.58 16.75
CA ASN A 536 -38.64 1.25 15.64
C ASN A 536 -39.26 0.18 14.74
N THR A 537 -38.92 0.21 13.45
CA THR A 537 -39.16 -0.92 12.54
C THR A 537 -38.07 -1.97 12.82
N ILE A 538 -38.49 -3.21 13.14
CA ILE A 538 -37.55 -4.24 13.58
C ILE A 538 -37.56 -5.42 12.61
N ILE A 539 -36.39 -5.85 12.18
CA ILE A 539 -36.18 -7.04 11.35
C ILE A 539 -35.34 -8.03 12.15
N ILE A 540 -35.89 -9.19 12.48
CA ILE A 540 -35.18 -10.23 13.24
C ILE A 540 -34.94 -11.43 12.34
N VAL A 541 -33.69 -11.80 12.13
CA VAL A 541 -33.34 -13.07 11.52
C VAL A 541 -32.96 -14.04 12.62
N SER A 542 -33.65 -15.16 12.74
CA SER A 542 -33.35 -16.20 13.70
C SER A 542 -33.85 -17.57 13.23
N HIS A 543 -33.22 -18.61 13.71
CA HIS A 543 -33.73 -19.99 13.63
C HIS A 543 -34.46 -20.42 14.91
N LYS A 544 -34.39 -19.61 15.98
CA LYS A 544 -35.06 -19.86 17.26
C LYS A 544 -36.46 -19.25 17.27
N ASP A 545 -37.46 -20.05 17.61
CA ASP A 545 -38.85 -19.56 17.68
C ASP A 545 -39.07 -18.56 18.82
N SER A 546 -38.29 -18.66 19.92
CA SER A 546 -38.29 -17.69 21.04
C SER A 546 -38.01 -16.26 20.57
N ALA A 547 -37.02 -16.09 19.71
CA ALA A 547 -36.64 -14.78 19.17
C ALA A 547 -37.71 -14.20 18.23
N LEU A 548 -38.45 -15.06 17.52
CA LEU A 548 -39.46 -14.67 16.56
C LEU A 548 -40.88 -14.50 17.19
N ALA A 549 -41.10 -15.03 18.41
CA ALA A 549 -42.40 -15.01 19.06
C ALA A 549 -42.99 -13.61 19.20
N SER A 550 -42.16 -12.61 19.41
CA SER A 550 -42.55 -11.21 19.56
C SER A 550 -42.83 -10.47 18.23
N CYS A 551 -42.55 -11.09 17.08
CA CYS A 551 -42.75 -10.45 15.78
C CYS A 551 -44.24 -10.40 15.39
N ASP A 552 -44.63 -9.31 14.71
CA ASP A 552 -46.02 -9.14 14.19
C ASP A 552 -46.29 -10.07 13.04
N ARG A 553 -45.30 -10.25 12.15
CA ARG A 553 -45.35 -11.20 11.03
C ARG A 553 -44.05 -12.01 10.97
N ILE A 554 -44.17 -13.25 10.55
CA ILE A 554 -43.04 -14.15 10.38
C ILE A 554 -43.03 -14.68 8.96
N PHE A 555 -41.82 -14.64 8.36
CA PHE A 555 -41.59 -15.14 7.01
C PHE A 555 -40.60 -16.30 7.07
N GLU A 556 -40.77 -17.30 6.22
CA GLU A 556 -39.82 -18.38 6.01
C GLU A 556 -39.13 -18.23 4.65
N LEU A 557 -37.82 -18.19 4.66
CA LEU A 557 -36.99 -18.27 3.45
C LEU A 557 -36.65 -19.73 3.18
N LYS A 558 -37.21 -20.29 2.11
CA LYS A 558 -37.06 -21.70 1.73
C LYS A 558 -36.98 -21.82 0.21
N ASN A 559 -36.08 -22.69 -0.29
CA ASN A 559 -35.88 -22.88 -1.74
C ASN A 559 -35.60 -21.59 -2.51
N ASN A 560 -34.90 -20.63 -1.90
CA ASN A 560 -34.57 -19.31 -2.45
C ASN A 560 -35.76 -18.34 -2.60
N GLU A 561 -36.95 -18.69 -2.09
CA GLU A 561 -38.18 -17.90 -2.10
C GLU A 561 -38.64 -17.60 -0.67
N ILE A 562 -39.46 -16.57 -0.48
CA ILE A 562 -39.98 -16.14 0.82
C ILE A 562 -41.47 -16.38 0.93
N PHE A 563 -41.93 -16.94 2.06
CA PHE A 563 -43.33 -17.25 2.34
C PHE A 563 -43.72 -16.68 3.70
N GLN A 564 -44.85 -16.06 3.81
CA GLN A 564 -45.41 -15.64 5.10
C GLN A 564 -46.01 -16.84 5.81
N ILE A 565 -45.63 -17.06 7.08
CA ILE A 565 -46.13 -18.16 7.92
C ILE A 565 -46.95 -17.68 9.12
N LYS A 566 -46.82 -16.41 9.48
CA LYS A 566 -47.64 -15.72 10.52
C LYS A 566 -47.90 -14.30 10.10
#